data_2641195733c2f6d4c286dabb56f4728e
#
_entry.id   2641195733c2f6d4c286dabb56f4728e
#
_cell.length_a   1.000
_cell.length_b   1.000
_cell.length_c   1.000
_cell.angle_alpha   90.00
_cell.angle_beta   90.00
_cell.angle_gamma   90.00
#
_symmetry.space_group_name_H-M   'P 1'
#
loop_
_entity.id
_entity.type
_entity.pdbx_description
1 polymer ?
#
loop_
_entity_poly.entity_id
_entity_poly.type
_entity_poly.pdbx_seq_one_letter_code
_entity_poly.pdbx_strand_id
1 'polypeptide(L)'
;IKSLNQLSDSKIAVVTPSLISPSTKKVVEKFISKYPNISHVQYDSISNSGMIEANISCFDIPALPSYDFAKAEVIVSLGADFLGDWYNSVELSHGYTTGRKLTKDNPKMSRHYQFEGFFTMTGTNADYRSVIKPSEEGAYAVALYNEVANILGVTNINGPEVTGDLINIKKA
;
A
#
# COMPACT_ATOMS: atom_id res chain seq x y z
N ILE A 1 -17.04 -22.25 21.84
CA ILE A 1 -16.34 -22.48 23.13
C ILE A 1 -16.55 -23.90 23.62
N LYS A 2 -17.80 -24.43 23.67
CA LYS A 2 -18.04 -25.83 24.09
C LYS A 2 -17.27 -26.83 23.22
N SER A 3 -17.25 -26.64 21.90
CA SER A 3 -16.53 -27.50 20.96
C SER A 3 -15.01 -27.43 21.15
N LEU A 4 -14.44 -26.25 21.46
CA LEU A 4 -13.01 -26.09 21.70
C LEU A 4 -12.53 -26.85 22.94
N ASN A 5 -13.35 -26.90 23.99
CA ASN A 5 -13.03 -27.66 25.21
C ASN A 5 -13.06 -29.17 24.98
N GLN A 6 -13.70 -29.66 23.91
CA GLN A 6 -13.74 -31.05 23.51
C GLN A 6 -12.57 -31.49 22.63
N LEU A 7 -11.78 -30.52 22.10
CA LEU A 7 -10.68 -30.72 21.18
C LEU A 7 -9.31 -30.62 21.89
N SER A 8 -9.21 -31.06 23.15
CA SER A 8 -7.99 -30.92 23.95
C SER A 8 -6.74 -31.52 23.30
N ASP A 9 -6.88 -32.59 22.51
CA ASP A 9 -5.78 -33.32 21.88
C ASP A 9 -5.55 -32.91 20.41
N SER A 10 -6.36 -31.98 19.88
CA SER A 10 -6.27 -31.54 18.48
C SER A 10 -5.48 -30.25 18.36
N LYS A 11 -4.62 -30.17 17.35
CA LYS A 11 -3.98 -28.90 16.98
C LYS A 11 -5.02 -28.01 16.30
N ILE A 12 -5.19 -26.80 16.80
CA ILE A 12 -6.14 -25.81 16.29
C ILE A 12 -5.36 -24.59 15.77
N ALA A 13 -5.71 -24.12 14.60
CA ALA A 13 -5.17 -22.87 14.04
C ALA A 13 -6.26 -21.79 14.03
N VAL A 14 -5.93 -20.62 14.57
CA VAL A 14 -6.72 -19.39 14.37
C VAL A 14 -6.10 -18.66 13.19
N VAL A 15 -6.83 -18.60 12.08
CA VAL A 15 -6.37 -17.91 10.87
C VAL A 15 -7.02 -16.54 10.80
N THR A 16 -6.21 -15.49 10.66
CA THR A 16 -6.69 -14.11 10.50
C THR A 16 -5.93 -13.42 9.37
N PRO A 17 -6.48 -12.37 8.76
CA PRO A 17 -5.67 -11.43 8.02
C PRO A 17 -4.70 -10.69 8.96
N SER A 18 -3.82 -9.86 8.41
CA SER A 18 -2.96 -8.96 9.19
C SER A 18 -3.80 -8.08 10.10
N LEU A 19 -3.58 -8.20 11.41
CA LEU A 19 -4.30 -7.45 12.42
C LEU A 19 -3.61 -6.11 12.66
N ILE A 20 -4.24 -5.01 12.25
CA ILE A 20 -3.73 -3.65 12.45
C ILE A 20 -4.15 -3.13 13.83
N SER A 21 -5.39 -3.42 14.26
CA SER A 21 -5.96 -2.93 15.51
C SER A 21 -5.28 -3.51 16.75
N PRO A 22 -4.70 -2.68 17.65
CA PRO A 22 -4.08 -3.14 18.89
C PRO A 22 -5.07 -3.87 19.83
N SER A 23 -6.33 -3.43 19.85
CA SER A 23 -7.37 -4.09 20.66
C SER A 23 -7.69 -5.49 20.15
N THR A 24 -7.79 -5.67 18.84
CA THR A 24 -8.02 -6.98 18.24
C THR A 24 -6.84 -7.91 18.47
N LYS A 25 -5.60 -7.43 18.34
CA LYS A 25 -4.38 -8.19 18.68
C LYS A 25 -4.44 -8.72 20.10
N LYS A 26 -4.72 -7.85 21.09
CA LYS A 26 -4.84 -8.24 22.50
C LYS A 26 -5.94 -9.27 22.75
N VAL A 27 -7.06 -9.21 22.04
CA VAL A 27 -8.13 -10.21 22.18
C VAL A 27 -7.68 -11.55 21.65
N VAL A 28 -7.04 -11.58 20.47
CA VAL A 28 -6.49 -12.83 19.89
C VAL A 28 -5.40 -13.42 20.79
N GLU A 29 -4.46 -12.62 21.29
CA GLU A 29 -3.42 -13.06 22.22
C GLU A 29 -4.01 -13.68 23.49
N LYS A 30 -5.00 -13.01 24.12
CA LYS A 30 -5.70 -13.53 25.28
C LYS A 30 -6.46 -14.83 25.00
N PHE A 31 -7.03 -14.95 23.81
CA PHE A 31 -7.72 -16.17 23.40
C PHE A 31 -6.75 -17.34 23.26
N ILE A 32 -5.62 -17.12 22.55
CA ILE A 32 -4.59 -18.14 22.34
C ILE A 32 -3.95 -18.57 23.67
N SER A 33 -3.63 -17.61 24.55
CA SER A 33 -3.02 -17.91 25.85
C SER A 33 -3.89 -18.81 26.75
N LYS A 34 -5.20 -18.83 26.50
CA LYS A 34 -6.14 -19.68 27.25
C LYS A 34 -6.16 -21.12 26.77
N TYR A 35 -5.68 -21.41 25.57
CA TYR A 35 -5.74 -22.73 24.94
C TYR A 35 -4.36 -23.12 24.38
N PRO A 36 -3.59 -23.97 25.07
CA PRO A 36 -2.19 -24.27 24.71
C PRO A 36 -2.02 -25.01 23.37
N ASN A 37 -3.09 -25.62 22.87
CA ASN A 37 -3.13 -26.36 21.61
C ASN A 37 -3.50 -25.47 20.39
N ILE A 38 -3.65 -24.14 20.60
CA ILE A 38 -4.00 -23.19 19.54
C ILE A 38 -2.76 -22.42 19.09
N SER A 39 -2.56 -22.33 17.78
CA SER A 39 -1.59 -21.45 17.12
C SER A 39 -2.30 -20.35 16.35
N HIS A 40 -1.67 -19.18 16.27
CA HIS A 40 -2.13 -18.09 15.41
C HIS A 40 -1.34 -18.09 14.08
N VAL A 41 -2.06 -18.05 12.98
CA VAL A 41 -1.50 -17.96 11.63
C VAL A 41 -2.11 -16.73 10.96
N GLN A 42 -1.26 -15.83 10.51
CA GLN A 42 -1.70 -14.71 9.68
C GLN A 42 -1.55 -15.06 8.21
N TYR A 43 -2.60 -14.82 7.45
CA TYR A 43 -2.63 -15.05 6.00
C TYR A 43 -3.40 -13.92 5.32
N ASP A 44 -2.71 -13.19 4.47
CA ASP A 44 -3.29 -12.18 3.61
C ASP A 44 -3.27 -12.67 2.16
N SER A 45 -4.41 -12.62 1.48
CA SER A 45 -4.51 -12.97 0.06
C SER A 45 -3.73 -11.97 -0.82
N ILE A 46 -3.65 -10.71 -0.39
CA ILE A 46 -2.77 -9.68 -0.94
C ILE A 46 -1.80 -9.30 0.17
N SER A 47 -0.54 -9.70 0.03
CA SER A 47 0.46 -9.53 1.09
C SER A 47 0.98 -8.10 1.15
N ASN A 48 1.05 -7.56 2.36
CA ASN A 48 1.73 -6.29 2.63
C ASN A 48 3.23 -6.47 2.99
N SER A 49 3.76 -7.70 2.87
CA SER A 49 5.15 -8.00 3.27
C SER A 49 6.18 -7.18 2.48
N GLY A 50 5.95 -6.95 1.19
CA GLY A 50 6.86 -6.14 0.38
C GLY A 50 7.02 -4.71 0.89
N MET A 51 5.96 -4.09 1.40
CA MET A 51 6.04 -2.75 2.01
C MET A 51 6.78 -2.77 3.35
N ILE A 52 6.57 -3.80 4.16
CA ILE A 52 7.28 -3.97 5.44
C ILE A 52 8.77 -4.19 5.18
N GLU A 53 9.14 -5.06 4.24
CA GLU A 53 10.53 -5.30 3.85
C GLU A 53 11.19 -4.05 3.28
N ALA A 54 10.50 -3.27 2.46
CA ALA A 54 10.98 -1.99 1.96
C ALA A 54 11.24 -0.99 3.11
N ASN A 55 10.33 -0.91 4.09
CA ASN A 55 10.53 -0.07 5.27
C ASN A 55 11.69 -0.53 6.15
N ILE A 56 11.87 -1.85 6.33
CA ILE A 56 13.05 -2.39 7.04
C ILE A 56 14.32 -1.99 6.28
N SER A 57 14.36 -2.20 4.96
CA SER A 57 15.54 -1.91 4.15
C SER A 57 15.91 -0.43 4.13
N CYS A 58 14.92 0.47 4.10
CA CYS A 58 15.16 1.91 3.98
C CYS A 58 15.32 2.62 5.33
N PHE A 59 14.62 2.15 6.37
CA PHE A 59 14.46 2.87 7.63
C PHE A 59 14.72 2.02 8.88
N ASP A 60 14.99 0.72 8.71
CA ASP A 60 15.12 -0.27 9.82
C ASP A 60 13.85 -0.35 10.69
N ILE A 61 12.66 -0.13 10.09
CA ILE A 61 11.36 -0.12 10.79
C ILE A 61 10.45 -1.20 10.21
N PRO A 62 10.11 -2.27 10.96
CA PRO A 62 9.20 -3.32 10.52
C PRO A 62 7.72 -2.90 10.68
N ALA A 63 7.30 -1.90 9.92
CA ALA A 63 5.95 -1.35 9.98
C ALA A 63 5.41 -1.00 8.59
N LEU A 64 4.10 -0.93 8.46
CA LEU A 64 3.46 -0.36 7.28
C LEU A 64 3.61 1.16 7.30
N PRO A 65 3.96 1.80 6.17
CA PRO A 65 4.08 3.24 6.08
C PRO A 65 2.71 3.92 6.22
N SER A 66 2.68 5.14 6.74
CA SER A 66 1.51 6.02 6.67
C SER A 66 1.78 7.16 5.71
N TYR A 67 0.83 7.43 4.82
CA TYR A 67 0.96 8.47 3.81
C TYR A 67 0.00 9.63 4.10
N ASP A 68 0.54 10.84 4.22
CA ASP A 68 -0.26 12.06 4.39
C ASP A 68 -0.57 12.69 3.01
N PHE A 69 -1.56 12.16 2.34
CA PHE A 69 -1.99 12.66 1.04
C PHE A 69 -2.57 14.08 1.08
N ALA A 70 -2.98 14.56 2.25
CA ALA A 70 -3.48 15.92 2.38
C ALA A 70 -2.40 16.98 2.12
N LYS A 71 -1.12 16.62 2.32
CA LYS A 71 0.04 17.49 2.09
C LYS A 71 0.70 17.29 0.73
N ALA A 72 0.28 16.30 -0.04
CA ALA A 72 0.91 16.00 -1.31
C ALA A 72 0.39 16.94 -2.41
N GLU A 73 1.30 17.59 -3.14
CA GLU A 73 0.96 18.34 -4.36
C GLU A 73 0.86 17.42 -5.57
N VAL A 74 1.68 16.38 -5.61
CA VAL A 74 1.69 15.34 -6.65
C VAL A 74 1.67 13.96 -5.99
N ILE A 75 0.81 13.08 -6.49
CA ILE A 75 0.71 11.69 -6.08
C ILE A 75 1.02 10.83 -7.30
N VAL A 76 2.03 9.97 -7.20
CA VAL A 76 2.32 8.93 -8.18
C VAL A 76 2.09 7.58 -7.52
N SER A 77 1.20 6.78 -8.08
CA SER A 77 0.85 5.47 -7.56
C SER A 77 1.15 4.37 -8.58
N LEU A 78 1.84 3.34 -8.14
CA LEU A 78 2.19 2.15 -8.90
C LEU A 78 1.44 0.95 -8.29
N GLY A 79 0.36 0.51 -8.94
CA GLY A 79 -0.43 -0.66 -8.55
C GLY A 79 -1.22 -0.53 -7.24
N ALA A 80 -1.10 0.56 -6.49
CA ALA A 80 -1.76 0.69 -5.19
C ALA A 80 -3.19 1.24 -5.31
N ASP A 81 -4.18 0.41 -4.97
CA ASP A 81 -5.59 0.82 -4.91
C ASP A 81 -5.95 1.41 -3.54
N PHE A 82 -5.33 2.54 -3.18
CA PHE A 82 -5.46 3.17 -1.86
C PHE A 82 -6.84 3.78 -1.57
N LEU A 83 -7.71 3.95 -2.56
CA LEU A 83 -9.11 4.33 -2.37
C LEU A 83 -10.04 3.11 -2.25
N GLY A 84 -9.55 1.91 -2.58
CA GLY A 84 -10.30 0.65 -2.55
C GLY A 84 -9.75 -0.33 -1.52
N ASP A 85 -9.11 -1.40 -2.01
CA ASP A 85 -8.76 -2.58 -1.21
C ASP A 85 -7.41 -2.51 -0.49
N TRP A 86 -6.68 -1.40 -0.59
CA TRP A 86 -5.39 -1.26 0.07
C TRP A 86 -5.55 -1.08 1.59
N TYR A 87 -4.45 -1.31 2.36
CA TYR A 87 -4.51 -1.12 3.80
C TYR A 87 -4.89 0.33 4.15
N ASN A 88 -5.63 0.50 5.25
CA ASN A 88 -6.02 1.81 5.81
C ASN A 88 -6.72 2.77 4.82
N SER A 89 -7.47 2.22 3.87
CA SER A 89 -8.10 2.97 2.77
C SER A 89 -8.99 4.12 3.24
N VAL A 90 -9.61 4.03 4.42
CA VAL A 90 -10.48 5.09 4.98
C VAL A 90 -9.66 6.36 5.31
N GLU A 91 -8.52 6.21 5.99
CA GLU A 91 -7.63 7.33 6.31
C GLU A 91 -7.01 7.92 5.05
N LEU A 92 -6.54 7.04 4.14
CA LEU A 92 -5.94 7.46 2.87
C LEU A 92 -6.93 8.20 1.99
N SER A 93 -8.19 7.74 1.91
CA SER A 93 -9.27 8.43 1.19
C SER A 93 -9.60 9.79 1.80
N HIS A 94 -9.58 9.89 3.14
CA HIS A 94 -9.78 11.17 3.81
C HIS A 94 -8.66 12.17 3.46
N GLY A 95 -7.41 11.75 3.55
CA GLY A 95 -6.24 12.57 3.16
C GLY A 95 -6.29 12.98 1.70
N TYR A 96 -6.59 12.03 0.81
CA TYR A 96 -6.71 12.27 -0.63
C TYR A 96 -7.80 13.31 -0.95
N THR A 97 -9.02 13.14 -0.40
CA THR A 97 -10.12 14.08 -0.60
C THR A 97 -9.81 15.46 -0.03
N THR A 98 -9.12 15.55 1.11
CA THR A 98 -8.71 16.82 1.71
C THR A 98 -7.74 17.57 0.80
N GLY A 99 -6.74 16.90 0.22
CA GLY A 99 -5.77 17.49 -0.71
C GLY A 99 -6.36 17.89 -2.06
N ARG A 100 -7.54 17.35 -2.42
CA ARG A 100 -8.23 17.60 -3.70
C ARG A 100 -9.49 18.48 -3.58
N LYS A 101 -9.87 18.85 -2.37
CA LYS A 101 -11.00 19.74 -2.13
C LYS A 101 -10.62 21.20 -2.39
N LEU A 102 -11.18 21.78 -3.44
CA LEU A 102 -11.01 23.20 -3.75
C LEU A 102 -11.82 24.05 -2.78
N THR A 103 -11.17 25.04 -2.19
CA THR A 103 -11.78 26.05 -1.34
C THR A 103 -11.23 27.42 -1.72
N LYS A 104 -11.79 28.50 -1.14
CA LYS A 104 -11.25 29.86 -1.33
C LYS A 104 -9.80 29.96 -0.83
N ASP A 105 -9.49 29.27 0.26
CA ASP A 105 -8.17 29.28 0.89
C ASP A 105 -7.21 28.24 0.28
N ASN A 106 -7.74 27.22 -0.40
CA ASN A 106 -6.97 26.22 -1.13
C ASN A 106 -7.48 26.13 -2.59
N PRO A 107 -7.02 27.02 -3.49
CA PRO A 107 -7.47 27.07 -4.88
C PRO A 107 -6.80 26.02 -5.78
N LYS A 108 -5.88 25.22 -5.24
CA LYS A 108 -5.16 24.16 -5.97
C LYS A 108 -5.53 22.81 -5.41
N MET A 109 -5.62 21.79 -6.25
CA MET A 109 -5.74 20.41 -5.84
C MET A 109 -4.49 19.62 -6.23
N SER A 110 -4.19 18.57 -5.47
CA SER A 110 -3.11 17.64 -5.79
C SER A 110 -3.35 17.01 -7.17
N ARG A 111 -2.26 16.71 -7.88
CA ARG A 111 -2.30 16.01 -9.17
C ARG A 111 -1.99 14.53 -8.93
N HIS A 112 -2.78 13.65 -9.54
CA HIS A 112 -2.66 12.22 -9.33
C HIS A 112 -2.38 11.46 -10.64
N TYR A 113 -1.29 10.71 -10.64
CA TYR A 113 -0.86 9.80 -11.70
C TYR A 113 -0.97 8.37 -11.19
N GLN A 114 -1.79 7.54 -11.86
CA GLN A 114 -2.00 6.14 -11.52
C GLN A 114 -1.46 5.24 -12.62
N PHE A 115 -0.60 4.30 -12.24
CA PHE A 115 -0.08 3.22 -13.09
C PHE A 115 -0.60 1.89 -12.54
N GLU A 116 -1.40 1.15 -13.32
CA GLU A 116 -2.08 -0.06 -12.84
C GLU A 116 -2.37 -1.05 -13.96
N GLY A 117 -2.47 -2.34 -13.62
CA GLY A 117 -2.73 -3.41 -14.58
C GLY A 117 -4.22 -3.59 -14.91
N PHE A 118 -5.11 -3.17 -14.03
CA PHE A 118 -6.57 -3.22 -14.20
C PHE A 118 -7.22 -1.97 -13.62
N PHE A 119 -8.48 -1.75 -13.97
CA PHE A 119 -9.19 -0.54 -13.59
C PHE A 119 -9.64 -0.61 -12.13
N THR A 120 -9.08 0.24 -11.28
CA THR A 120 -9.38 0.32 -9.84
C THR A 120 -10.21 1.55 -9.49
N MET A 121 -10.70 1.62 -8.23
CA MET A 121 -11.33 2.82 -7.70
C MET A 121 -10.35 3.99 -7.66
N THR A 122 -9.10 3.74 -7.33
CA THR A 122 -8.02 4.75 -7.34
C THR A 122 -7.77 5.25 -8.74
N GLY A 123 -7.66 4.35 -9.73
CA GLY A 123 -7.46 4.73 -11.13
C GLY A 123 -8.62 5.51 -11.73
N THR A 124 -9.86 5.26 -11.28
CA THR A 124 -11.06 6.02 -11.71
C THR A 124 -10.98 7.49 -11.29
N ASN A 125 -10.29 7.79 -10.18
CA ASN A 125 -10.17 9.13 -9.61
C ASN A 125 -8.86 9.84 -9.98
N ALA A 126 -7.98 9.20 -10.75
CA ALA A 126 -6.71 9.77 -11.17
C ALA A 126 -6.90 10.82 -12.29
N ASP A 127 -6.05 11.86 -12.28
CA ASP A 127 -6.02 12.86 -13.38
C ASP A 127 -5.33 12.27 -14.63
N TYR A 128 -4.34 11.40 -14.40
CA TYR A 128 -3.63 10.68 -15.46
C TYR A 128 -3.53 9.21 -15.07
N ARG A 129 -3.99 8.36 -15.95
CA ARG A 129 -3.97 6.92 -15.78
C ARG A 129 -3.21 6.25 -16.92
N SER A 130 -2.29 5.35 -16.58
CA SER A 130 -1.59 4.49 -17.52
C SER A 130 -1.86 3.03 -17.20
N VAL A 131 -2.19 2.25 -18.22
CA VAL A 131 -2.30 0.80 -18.08
C VAL A 131 -0.91 0.20 -18.29
N ILE A 132 -0.43 -0.50 -17.27
CA ILE A 132 0.86 -1.18 -17.29
C ILE A 132 0.70 -2.64 -16.92
N LYS A 133 1.63 -3.49 -17.33
CA LYS A 133 1.65 -4.86 -16.82
C LYS A 133 2.16 -4.86 -15.37
N PRO A 134 1.57 -5.66 -14.47
CA PRO A 134 2.07 -5.76 -13.08
C PRO A 134 3.56 -6.13 -13.00
N SER A 135 4.06 -6.93 -13.95
CA SER A 135 5.48 -7.27 -14.05
C SER A 135 6.40 -6.10 -14.43
N GLU A 136 5.85 -4.99 -14.89
CA GLU A 136 6.59 -3.78 -15.30
C GLU A 136 6.59 -2.69 -14.20
N GLU A 137 5.86 -2.85 -13.09
CA GLU A 137 5.79 -1.83 -12.02
C GLU A 137 7.18 -1.41 -11.51
N GLY A 138 8.09 -2.38 -11.33
CA GLY A 138 9.47 -2.09 -10.93
C GLY A 138 10.23 -1.28 -11.99
N ALA A 139 10.01 -1.55 -13.28
CA ALA A 139 10.62 -0.77 -14.37
C ALA A 139 10.10 0.69 -14.38
N TYR A 140 8.80 0.89 -14.17
CA TYR A 140 8.22 2.22 -14.05
C TYR A 140 8.74 2.97 -12.81
N ALA A 141 8.95 2.28 -11.68
CA ALA A 141 9.57 2.88 -10.50
C ALA A 141 11.00 3.38 -10.77
N VAL A 142 11.82 2.57 -11.46
CA VAL A 142 13.17 2.95 -11.89
C VAL A 142 13.12 4.12 -12.87
N ALA A 143 12.21 4.10 -13.84
CA ALA A 143 12.06 5.20 -14.80
C ALA A 143 11.67 6.52 -14.10
N LEU A 144 10.73 6.48 -13.16
CA LEU A 144 10.36 7.65 -12.36
C LEU A 144 11.54 8.18 -11.55
N TYR A 145 12.27 7.27 -10.87
CA TYR A 145 13.49 7.66 -10.15
C TYR A 145 14.48 8.37 -11.06
N ASN A 146 14.77 7.82 -12.23
CA ASN A 146 15.77 8.36 -13.15
C ASN A 146 15.34 9.71 -13.74
N GLU A 147 14.04 9.92 -14.02
CA GLU A 147 13.56 11.25 -14.46
C GLU A 147 13.75 12.29 -13.35
N VAL A 148 13.42 11.96 -12.10
CA VAL A 148 13.65 12.86 -10.94
C VAL A 148 15.15 13.06 -10.71
N ALA A 149 15.96 12.00 -10.82
CA ALA A 149 17.42 12.05 -10.65
C ALA A 149 18.06 13.00 -11.68
N ASN A 150 17.62 12.95 -12.94
CA ASN A 150 18.07 13.86 -14.00
C ASN A 150 17.76 15.33 -13.66
N ILE A 151 16.58 15.61 -13.11
CA ILE A 151 16.19 16.98 -12.70
C ILE A 151 17.05 17.46 -11.52
N LEU A 152 17.34 16.58 -10.57
CA LEU A 152 18.12 16.90 -9.36
C LEU A 152 19.64 16.83 -9.58
N GLY A 153 20.11 16.36 -10.73
CA GLY A 153 21.54 16.18 -11.02
C GLY A 153 22.20 15.07 -10.19
N VAL A 154 21.42 14.04 -9.79
CA VAL A 154 21.93 12.86 -9.07
C VAL A 154 22.09 11.67 -10.02
N THR A 155 22.84 10.65 -9.58
CA THR A 155 23.17 9.49 -10.40
C THR A 155 21.94 8.63 -10.65
N ASN A 156 21.73 8.25 -11.91
CA ASN A 156 20.70 7.30 -12.32
C ASN A 156 21.03 5.89 -11.81
N ILE A 157 19.99 5.09 -11.58
CA ILE A 157 20.13 3.68 -11.21
C ILE A 157 19.87 2.79 -12.44
N ASN A 158 20.56 1.66 -12.49
CA ASN A 158 20.33 0.64 -13.50
C ASN A 158 19.14 -0.23 -13.09
N GLY A 159 18.29 -0.58 -14.04
CA GLY A 159 17.15 -1.45 -13.81
C GLY A 159 16.50 -1.88 -15.12
N PRO A 160 15.40 -2.64 -15.05
CA PRO A 160 14.68 -3.07 -16.22
C PRO A 160 14.14 -1.88 -17.02
N GLU A 161 14.19 -1.97 -18.34
CA GLU A 161 13.64 -0.95 -19.21
C GLU A 161 12.12 -1.08 -19.31
N VAL A 162 11.46 0.06 -19.42
CA VAL A 162 10.01 0.14 -19.67
C VAL A 162 9.76 -0.12 -21.15
N THR A 163 8.84 -1.05 -21.45
CA THR A 163 8.43 -1.33 -22.84
C THR A 163 7.22 -0.51 -23.28
N GLY A 164 6.55 0.13 -22.34
CA GLY A 164 5.36 0.96 -22.56
C GLY A 164 5.64 2.45 -22.68
N ASP A 165 4.56 3.24 -22.63
CA ASP A 165 4.63 4.70 -22.76
C ASP A 165 5.06 5.38 -21.45
N LEU A 166 6.07 6.24 -21.54
CA LEU A 166 6.61 7.02 -20.44
C LEU A 166 6.02 8.45 -20.35
N ILE A 167 5.02 8.79 -21.17
CA ILE A 167 4.47 10.16 -21.21
C ILE A 167 4.02 10.64 -19.83
N ASN A 168 3.33 9.80 -19.07
CA ASN A 168 2.84 10.17 -17.75
C ASN A 168 3.93 10.18 -16.67
N ILE A 169 4.99 9.40 -16.82
CA ILE A 169 6.19 9.51 -15.96
C ILE A 169 6.86 10.87 -16.13
N LYS A 170 7.05 11.31 -17.38
CA LYS A 170 7.69 12.59 -17.69
C LYS A 170 6.84 13.81 -17.33
N LYS A 171 5.54 13.64 -17.14
CA LYS A 171 4.62 14.70 -16.70
C LYS A 171 4.49 14.81 -15.18
N ALA A 172 4.73 13.72 -14.45
CA ALA A 172 4.65 13.68 -13.00
C ALA A 172 5.80 14.46 -12.36
#